data_f992b60f74697eb92c3d6d38501095e0
#
_entry.id   f992b60f74697eb92c3d6d38501095e0
#
_cell.length_a   1.000
_cell.length_b   1.000
_cell.length_c   1.000
_cell.angle_alpha   90.00
_cell.angle_beta   90.00
_cell.angle_gamma   90.00
#
_symmetry.space_group_name_H-M   'P 1'
#
loop_
_entity.id
_entity.type
_entity.pdbx_description
1 polymer ?
#
loop_
_entity_poly.entity_id
_entity_poly.type
_entity_poly.pdbx_seq_one_letter_code
_entity_poly.pdbx_strand_id
1 'polypeptide(L)'
;MRFLDANIFLRYLTRDDEAKANACFRLFQRLKSGEERATTSEVIIAEVVYVLAARALYNLRPDEISARLRPLLAVRGLRVAHKRSCLQALDLYASYPFLDFEDALAVAEMERQGLKIILSYDRDFDRLEQVTREEP
;
A
#
# COMPACT_ATOMS: atom_id res chain seq x y z
N MET A 1 -9.02 -19.16 6.67
CA MET A 1 -8.38 -17.84 6.43
C MET A 1 -9.36 -16.97 5.65
N ARG A 2 -9.54 -15.72 6.08
CA ARG A 2 -10.47 -14.79 5.44
C ARG A 2 -9.71 -13.76 4.61
N PHE A 3 -10.36 -13.23 3.59
CA PHE A 3 -9.78 -12.19 2.73
C PHE A 3 -10.32 -10.82 3.18
N LEU A 4 -9.44 -9.84 3.32
CA LEU A 4 -9.80 -8.48 3.70
C LEU A 4 -10.00 -7.61 2.48
N ASP A 5 -11.18 -7.02 2.37
CA ASP A 5 -11.49 -6.00 1.38
C ASP A 5 -10.97 -4.63 1.80
N ALA A 6 -10.93 -3.69 0.89
CA ALA A 6 -10.44 -2.33 1.12
C ALA A 6 -11.19 -1.63 2.27
N ASN A 7 -12.49 -1.85 2.39
CA ASN A 7 -13.31 -1.21 3.44
C ASN A 7 -12.84 -1.56 4.85
N ILE A 8 -12.27 -2.73 5.07
CA ILE A 8 -11.76 -3.12 6.39
C ILE A 8 -10.63 -2.19 6.82
N PHE A 9 -9.69 -1.93 5.91
CA PHE A 9 -8.60 -0.98 6.15
C PHE A 9 -9.12 0.44 6.31
N LEU A 10 -10.02 0.86 5.41
CA LEU A 10 -10.55 2.23 5.40
C LEU A 10 -11.36 2.52 6.66
N ARG A 11 -12.21 1.61 7.12
CA ARG A 11 -12.98 1.80 8.35
C ARG A 11 -12.08 1.92 9.57
N TYR A 12 -11.01 1.13 9.62
CA TYR A 12 -10.02 1.25 10.69
C TYR A 12 -9.32 2.60 10.65
N LEU A 13 -8.88 3.03 9.45
CA LEU A 13 -8.02 4.21 9.30
C LEU A 13 -8.77 5.53 9.36
N THR A 14 -9.99 5.61 8.83
CA THR A 14 -10.76 6.85 8.72
C THR A 14 -11.75 7.05 9.87
N ARG A 15 -12.24 5.96 10.45
CA ARG A 15 -13.21 5.96 11.54
C ARG A 15 -14.51 6.73 11.23
N ASP A 16 -14.92 6.79 9.97
CA ASP A 16 -16.15 7.48 9.55
C ASP A 16 -17.41 6.83 10.10
N ASP A 17 -17.35 5.54 10.40
CA ASP A 17 -18.43 4.78 11.05
C ASP A 17 -17.83 4.15 12.30
N GLU A 18 -18.22 4.66 13.46
CA GLU A 18 -17.58 4.28 14.72
C GLU A 18 -17.76 2.80 15.05
N ALA A 19 -18.96 2.25 14.85
CA ALA A 19 -19.24 0.84 15.13
C ALA A 19 -18.39 -0.07 14.23
N LYS A 20 -18.33 0.25 12.93
CA LYS A 20 -17.51 -0.51 11.97
C LYS A 20 -16.02 -0.34 12.25
N ALA A 21 -15.59 0.87 12.59
CA ALA A 21 -14.20 1.12 12.95
C ALA A 21 -13.77 0.31 14.16
N ASN A 22 -14.62 0.23 15.18
CA ASN A 22 -14.33 -0.56 16.39
C ASN A 22 -14.28 -2.06 16.08
N ALA A 23 -15.16 -2.55 15.21
CA ALA A 23 -15.14 -3.96 14.78
C ALA A 23 -13.85 -4.27 14.03
N CYS A 24 -13.43 -3.37 13.13
CA CYS A 24 -12.16 -3.52 12.40
C CYS A 24 -10.96 -3.43 13.33
N PHE A 25 -10.99 -2.53 14.31
CA PHE A 25 -9.94 -2.43 15.32
C PHE A 25 -9.76 -3.78 16.06
N ARG A 26 -10.87 -4.37 16.52
CA ARG A 26 -10.82 -5.67 17.20
C ARG A 26 -10.27 -6.78 16.29
N LEU A 27 -10.63 -6.74 15.00
CA LEU A 27 -10.07 -7.68 14.02
C LEU A 27 -8.54 -7.53 13.94
N PHE A 28 -8.04 -6.30 13.78
CA PHE A 28 -6.60 -6.07 13.70
C PHE A 28 -5.86 -6.44 14.98
N GLN A 29 -6.49 -6.29 16.16
CA GLN A 29 -5.90 -6.79 17.41
C GLN A 29 -5.71 -8.31 17.38
N ARG A 30 -6.71 -9.06 16.89
CA ARG A 30 -6.60 -10.52 16.75
C ARG A 30 -5.56 -10.93 15.70
N LEU A 31 -5.47 -10.18 14.59
CA LEU A 31 -4.43 -10.41 13.59
C LEU A 31 -3.04 -10.13 14.17
N LYS A 32 -2.90 -9.07 14.94
CA LYS A 32 -1.63 -8.68 15.56
C LYS A 32 -1.15 -9.75 16.56
N SER A 33 -2.05 -10.29 17.35
CA SER A 33 -1.71 -11.34 18.34
C SER A 33 -1.46 -12.71 17.70
N GLY A 34 -1.87 -12.90 16.43
CA GLY A 34 -1.82 -14.19 15.76
C GLY A 34 -2.97 -15.12 16.11
N GLU A 35 -3.95 -14.64 16.90
CA GLU A 35 -5.17 -15.37 17.22
C GLU A 35 -5.99 -15.63 15.97
N GLU A 36 -5.96 -14.72 15.02
CA GLU A 36 -6.65 -14.84 13.74
C GLU A 36 -5.67 -14.62 12.59
N ARG A 37 -5.99 -15.19 11.43
CA ARG A 37 -5.24 -15.05 10.19
C ARG A 37 -6.16 -14.59 9.08
N ALA A 38 -5.64 -13.68 8.26
CA ALA A 38 -6.34 -13.17 7.08
C ALA A 38 -5.34 -12.92 5.96
N THR A 39 -5.86 -12.71 4.77
CA THR A 39 -5.04 -12.36 3.60
C THR A 39 -5.68 -11.19 2.86
N THR A 40 -4.89 -10.52 2.07
CA THR A 40 -5.35 -9.49 1.12
C THR A 40 -4.40 -9.47 -0.08
N SER A 41 -4.64 -8.56 -1.02
CA SER A 41 -3.83 -8.46 -2.24
C SER A 41 -3.29 -7.05 -2.45
N GLU A 42 -2.28 -6.94 -3.32
CA GLU A 42 -1.72 -5.65 -3.73
C GLU A 42 -2.77 -4.74 -4.35
N VAL A 43 -3.72 -5.31 -5.10
CA VAL A 43 -4.82 -4.55 -5.72
C VAL A 43 -5.68 -3.89 -4.66
N ILE A 44 -5.98 -4.60 -3.58
CA ILE A 44 -6.75 -4.04 -2.46
C ILE A 44 -5.96 -2.92 -1.77
N ILE A 45 -4.68 -3.12 -1.55
CA ILE A 45 -3.82 -2.09 -0.95
C ILE A 45 -3.77 -0.85 -1.83
N ALA A 46 -3.64 -1.02 -3.16
CA ALA A 46 -3.66 0.09 -4.10
C ALA A 46 -4.98 0.86 -4.04
N GLU A 47 -6.11 0.17 -3.92
CA GLU A 47 -7.42 0.80 -3.75
C GLU A 47 -7.49 1.62 -2.46
N VAL A 48 -7.00 1.09 -1.36
CA VAL A 48 -6.94 1.82 -0.08
C VAL A 48 -6.14 3.11 -0.23
N VAL A 49 -4.97 3.04 -0.84
CA VAL A 49 -4.11 4.22 -1.08
C VAL A 49 -4.84 5.23 -1.96
N TYR A 50 -5.47 4.79 -3.05
CA TYR A 50 -6.21 5.66 -3.96
C TYR A 50 -7.30 6.44 -3.21
N VAL A 51 -8.09 5.76 -2.39
CA VAL A 51 -9.18 6.39 -1.64
C VAL A 51 -8.63 7.39 -0.62
N LEU A 52 -7.58 7.03 0.12
CA LEU A 52 -6.98 7.92 1.11
C LEU A 52 -6.34 9.16 0.47
N ALA A 53 -5.79 9.05 -0.73
CA ALA A 53 -5.14 10.13 -1.45
C ALA A 53 -6.13 11.02 -2.20
N ALA A 54 -7.34 10.53 -2.52
CA ALA A 54 -8.30 11.24 -3.37
C ALA A 54 -8.71 12.58 -2.76
N ARG A 55 -8.56 13.66 -3.55
CA ARG A 55 -8.85 15.04 -3.11
C ARG A 55 -10.28 15.22 -2.60
N ALA A 56 -11.23 14.59 -3.27
CA ALA A 56 -12.66 14.69 -2.94
C ALA A 56 -13.01 13.89 -1.67
N LEU A 57 -12.12 13.06 -1.16
CA LEU A 57 -12.35 12.18 -0.02
C LEU A 57 -11.48 12.61 1.18
N TYR A 58 -10.33 12.00 1.35
CA TYR A 58 -9.50 12.24 2.55
C TYR A 58 -8.30 13.14 2.28
N ASN A 59 -7.85 13.20 1.03
CA ASN A 59 -6.76 14.07 0.59
C ASN A 59 -5.49 13.96 1.46
N LEU A 60 -5.16 12.75 1.87
CA LEU A 60 -3.96 12.51 2.67
C LEU A 60 -2.71 12.55 1.79
N ARG A 61 -1.61 13.04 2.36
CA ARG A 61 -0.32 13.04 1.68
C ARG A 61 0.28 11.63 1.65
N PRO A 62 1.16 11.35 0.68
CA PRO A 62 1.84 10.04 0.59
C PRO A 62 2.54 9.61 1.88
N ASP A 63 3.21 10.53 2.57
CA ASP A 63 3.90 10.23 3.83
C ASP A 63 2.92 9.87 4.95
N GLU A 64 1.77 10.53 5.01
CA GLU A 64 0.71 10.21 5.97
C GLU A 64 0.10 8.83 5.69
N ILE A 65 -0.15 8.53 4.42
CA ILE A 65 -0.71 7.24 4.01
C ILE A 65 0.26 6.12 4.37
N SER A 66 1.54 6.28 4.03
CA SER A 66 2.58 5.30 4.38
C SER A 66 2.65 5.07 5.88
N ALA A 67 2.69 6.14 6.66
CA ALA A 67 2.79 6.05 8.12
C ALA A 67 1.61 5.32 8.76
N ARG A 68 0.41 5.47 8.20
CA ARG A 68 -0.81 4.85 8.72
C ARG A 68 -1.01 3.42 8.25
N LEU A 69 -0.68 3.13 7.00
CA LEU A 69 -0.96 1.83 6.39
C LEU A 69 0.13 0.79 6.71
N ARG A 70 1.37 1.24 6.79
CA ARG A 70 2.52 0.37 7.04
C ARG A 70 2.34 -0.52 8.27
N PRO A 71 1.95 -0.01 9.45
CA PRO A 71 1.76 -0.84 10.63
C PRO A 71 0.68 -1.91 10.46
N LEU A 72 -0.37 -1.62 9.70
CA LEU A 72 -1.45 -2.58 9.44
C LEU A 72 -0.96 -3.73 8.57
N LEU A 73 -0.16 -3.44 7.54
CA LEU A 73 0.39 -4.48 6.67
C LEU A 73 1.42 -5.35 7.39
N ALA A 74 2.07 -4.81 8.40
CA ALA A 74 3.12 -5.51 9.14
C ALA A 74 2.60 -6.47 10.21
N VAL A 75 1.29 -6.47 10.50
CA VAL A 75 0.77 -7.36 11.56
C VAL A 75 0.95 -8.82 11.18
N ARG A 76 1.29 -9.62 12.19
CA ARG A 76 1.70 -11.02 12.04
C ARG A 76 0.65 -11.89 11.33
N GLY A 77 -0.62 -11.71 11.66
CA GLY A 77 -1.71 -12.53 11.14
C GLY A 77 -2.17 -12.15 9.74
N LEU A 78 -1.68 -11.05 9.17
CA LEU A 78 -2.05 -10.63 7.81
C LEU A 78 -1.02 -11.10 6.80
N ARG A 79 -1.48 -11.90 5.83
CA ARG A 79 -0.67 -12.35 4.71
C ARG A 79 -0.97 -11.51 3.48
N VAL A 80 0.07 -10.95 2.90
CA VAL A 80 0.01 -10.22 1.63
C VAL A 80 1.06 -10.83 0.71
N ALA A 81 0.68 -11.21 -0.50
CA ALA A 81 1.64 -11.69 -1.50
C ALA A 81 2.70 -10.59 -1.72
N HIS A 82 3.97 -10.98 -1.63
CA HIS A 82 5.09 -10.04 -1.75
C HIS A 82 4.99 -8.84 -0.78
N LYS A 83 4.67 -9.12 0.47
CA LYS A 83 4.50 -8.10 1.51
C LYS A 83 5.67 -7.10 1.56
N ARG A 84 6.90 -7.60 1.43
CA ARG A 84 8.11 -6.74 1.44
C ARG A 84 8.06 -5.72 0.32
N SER A 85 7.63 -6.11 -0.88
CA SER A 85 7.48 -5.20 -2.01
C SER A 85 6.39 -4.16 -1.78
N CYS A 86 5.28 -4.54 -1.15
CA CYS A 86 4.23 -3.58 -0.76
C CYS A 86 4.75 -2.55 0.24
N LEU A 87 5.49 -2.99 1.25
CA LEU A 87 6.07 -2.09 2.25
C LEU A 87 7.10 -1.16 1.61
N GLN A 88 7.93 -1.68 0.72
CA GLN A 88 8.89 -0.88 -0.04
C GLN A 88 8.19 0.13 -0.94
N ALA A 89 7.10 -0.27 -1.60
CA ALA A 89 6.30 0.65 -2.42
C ALA A 89 5.74 1.82 -1.59
N LEU A 90 5.30 1.56 -0.36
CA LEU A 90 4.88 2.64 0.54
C LEU A 90 6.03 3.59 0.88
N ASP A 91 7.23 3.08 1.09
CA ASP A 91 8.42 3.90 1.34
C ASP A 91 8.78 4.75 0.11
N LEU A 92 8.76 4.16 -1.08
CA LEU A 92 9.00 4.88 -2.34
C LEU A 92 7.94 5.95 -2.57
N TYR A 93 6.69 5.61 -2.34
CA TYR A 93 5.56 6.53 -2.49
C TYR A 93 5.70 7.75 -1.56
N ALA A 94 6.12 7.53 -0.32
CA ALA A 94 6.36 8.60 0.64
C ALA A 94 7.59 9.46 0.28
N SER A 95 8.65 8.82 -0.25
CA SER A 95 9.92 9.48 -0.56
C SER A 95 9.89 10.26 -1.88
N TYR A 96 9.08 9.82 -2.83
CA TYR A 96 8.99 10.40 -4.18
C TYR A 96 7.54 10.81 -4.48
N PRO A 97 7.10 11.99 -4.01
CA PRO A 97 5.68 12.40 -4.12
C PRO A 97 5.16 12.53 -5.56
N PHE A 98 6.05 12.56 -6.55
CA PHE A 98 5.66 12.58 -7.96
C PHE A 98 5.24 11.21 -8.49
N LEU A 99 5.56 10.11 -7.79
CA LEU A 99 5.10 8.77 -8.14
C LEU A 99 3.72 8.53 -7.55
N ASP A 100 2.81 7.95 -8.32
CA ASP A 100 1.64 7.35 -7.72
C ASP A 100 2.01 5.99 -7.10
N PHE A 101 1.06 5.40 -6.37
CA PHE A 101 1.37 4.16 -5.65
C PHE A 101 1.59 2.98 -6.60
N GLU A 102 0.86 2.93 -7.73
CA GLU A 102 1.02 1.87 -8.73
C GLU A 102 2.40 1.91 -9.37
N ASP A 103 2.94 3.11 -9.63
CA ASP A 103 4.31 3.25 -10.14
C ASP A 103 5.33 2.83 -9.09
N ALA A 104 5.09 3.17 -7.82
CA ALA A 104 5.93 2.73 -6.72
C ALA A 104 5.93 1.19 -6.58
N LEU A 105 4.76 0.55 -6.74
CA LEU A 105 4.66 -0.91 -6.78
C LEU A 105 5.45 -1.50 -7.95
N ALA A 106 5.35 -0.89 -9.13
CA ALA A 106 6.10 -1.36 -10.30
C ALA A 106 7.62 -1.32 -10.03
N VAL A 107 8.12 -0.24 -9.45
CA VAL A 107 9.54 -0.11 -9.10
C VAL A 107 9.95 -1.15 -8.05
N ALA A 108 9.14 -1.34 -7.02
CA ALA A 108 9.41 -2.36 -6.00
C ALA A 108 9.42 -3.78 -6.59
N GLU A 109 8.52 -4.06 -7.53
CA GLU A 109 8.46 -5.35 -8.23
C GLU A 109 9.68 -5.55 -9.12
N MET A 110 10.13 -4.51 -9.83
CA MET A 110 11.36 -4.57 -10.60
C MET A 110 12.56 -4.91 -9.71
N GLU A 111 12.66 -4.27 -8.57
CA GLU A 111 13.74 -4.54 -7.62
C GLU A 111 13.70 -5.97 -7.12
N ARG A 112 12.51 -6.49 -6.80
CA ARG A 112 12.35 -7.88 -6.38
C ARG A 112 12.85 -8.86 -7.44
N GLN A 113 12.65 -8.53 -8.72
CA GLN A 113 13.07 -9.35 -9.86
C GLN A 113 14.50 -9.06 -10.32
N GLY A 114 15.18 -8.09 -9.74
CA GLY A 114 16.53 -7.68 -10.17
C GLY A 114 16.55 -6.95 -11.50
N LEU A 115 15.44 -6.32 -11.90
CA LEU A 115 15.30 -5.60 -13.15
C LEU A 115 15.59 -4.12 -12.94
N LYS A 116 16.24 -3.49 -13.92
CA LYS A 116 16.62 -2.07 -13.87
C LYS A 116 16.06 -1.24 -15.02
N ILE A 117 15.59 -1.87 -16.08
CA ILE A 117 15.07 -1.16 -17.26
C ILE A 117 13.55 -1.24 -17.26
N ILE A 118 12.91 -0.07 -17.36
CA ILE A 118 11.47 0.03 -17.50
C ILE A 118 11.14 0.60 -18.88
N LEU A 119 10.26 -0.05 -19.62
CA LEU A 119 9.72 0.50 -20.86
C LEU A 119 8.51 1.36 -20.51
N SER A 120 8.62 2.66 -20.74
CA SER A 120 7.56 3.60 -20.42
C SER A 120 7.77 4.93 -21.12
N TYR A 121 6.67 5.59 -21.48
CA TYR A 121 6.70 6.96 -21.95
C TYR A 121 6.65 7.98 -20.81
N ASP A 122 6.41 7.52 -19.56
CA ASP A 122 6.32 8.40 -18.40
C ASP A 122 7.71 8.82 -17.93
N ARG A 123 8.03 10.10 -18.12
CA ARG A 123 9.34 10.67 -17.79
C ARG A 123 9.59 10.78 -16.28
N ASP A 124 8.58 10.60 -15.45
CA ASP A 124 8.79 10.60 -14.00
C ASP A 124 9.77 9.51 -13.57
N PHE A 125 9.85 8.39 -14.30
CA PHE A 125 10.83 7.35 -14.03
C PHE A 125 12.28 7.81 -14.25
N ASP A 126 12.54 8.83 -15.07
CA ASP A 126 13.87 9.40 -15.26
C ASP A 126 14.39 10.06 -13.98
N ARG A 127 13.51 10.39 -13.04
CA ARG A 127 13.85 11.04 -11.76
C ARG A 127 14.28 10.06 -10.68
N LEU A 128 14.27 8.76 -10.97
CA LEU A 128 14.66 7.69 -10.04
C LEU A 128 16.03 7.14 -10.45
N GLU A 129 16.94 7.05 -9.49
CA GLU A 129 18.28 6.50 -9.75
C GLU A 129 18.24 4.99 -9.97
N GLN A 130 17.33 4.28 -9.35
CA GLN A 130 17.27 2.83 -9.34
C GLN A 130 16.70 2.22 -10.62
N VAL A 131 16.13 3.02 -11.51
CA VAL A 131 15.58 2.53 -12.78
C VAL A 131 16.11 3.33 -13.95
N THR A 132 16.23 2.68 -15.09
CA THR A 132 16.54 3.31 -16.38
C THR A 132 15.31 3.19 -17.27
N ARG A 133 14.78 4.32 -17.70
CA ARG A 133 13.63 4.33 -18.59
C ARG A 133 14.09 4.25 -20.05
N GLU A 134 13.40 3.42 -20.81
CA GLU A 134 13.55 3.33 -22.26
C GLU A 134 12.17 3.40 -22.91
N GLU A 135 12.14 3.88 -24.13
CA GLU A 135 10.93 3.87 -24.95
C GLU A 135 11.04 2.75 -25.98
N PRO A 136 9.92 2.08 -26.32
CA PRO A 136 9.93 0.99 -27.30
C PRO A 136 10.20 1.47 -28.70
#